data_218d680a6a02e72b895c19f1fb241085
#
_entry.id   218d680a6a02e72b895c19f1fb241085
#
_cell.length_a   1.000
_cell.length_b   1.000
_cell.length_c   1.000
_cell.angle_alpha   90.00
_cell.angle_beta   90.00
_cell.angle_gamma   90.00
#
_symmetry.space_group_name_H-M   'P 1'
#
loop_
_entity.id
_entity.type
_entity.pdbx_description
1 polymer ?
#
loop_
_entity_poly.entity_id
_entity_poly.type
_entity_poly.pdbx_seq_one_letter_code
_entity_poly.pdbx_strand_id
1 'polypeptide(L)'
;MPTVRIIILSYKRPDNVLQIVKAFEGHYPITIINNNPNDNVRLPPIDPKSGKQYKTIDIVNNKLNLRCMDRWVRCFQYDEDFKLILDDDILPSKTLVNKMLNLDQPIVGIYGKSGVSQANSYLELKDYWCVDADVDFLVGSVILVKQNVLNLIKEKIINIGYPERGDDILVSYWIKKALRINTLKTVSGKILNLPEGDVGLNKNPEHFLMRWNVVEKFKNLTW
;
A
#
# COMPACT_ATOMS: atom_id res chain seq x y z
N MET A 1 12.60 -14.91 -13.01
CA MET A 1 11.60 -13.82 -12.87
C MET A 1 11.71 -13.26 -11.48
N PRO A 2 11.56 -11.97 -11.27
CA PRO A 2 11.57 -11.39 -9.94
C PRO A 2 10.44 -11.98 -9.09
N THR A 3 10.72 -12.21 -7.81
CA THR A 3 9.73 -12.70 -6.85
C THR A 3 8.91 -11.56 -6.29
N VAL A 4 7.60 -11.79 -6.08
CA VAL A 4 6.67 -10.76 -5.59
C VAL A 4 5.85 -11.33 -4.45
N ARG A 5 5.72 -10.61 -3.33
CA ARG A 5 4.76 -10.88 -2.27
C ARG A 5 3.68 -9.82 -2.23
N ILE A 6 2.45 -10.24 -2.11
CA ILE A 6 1.31 -9.35 -1.88
C ILE A 6 1.12 -9.15 -0.37
N ILE A 7 1.05 -7.90 0.06
CA ILE A 7 0.76 -7.51 1.45
C ILE A 7 -0.59 -6.80 1.46
N ILE A 8 -1.61 -7.42 2.04
CA ILE A 8 -2.96 -6.88 2.15
C ILE A 8 -3.15 -6.35 3.57
N LEU A 9 -3.44 -5.06 3.70
CA LEU A 9 -3.87 -4.48 4.97
C LEU A 9 -5.40 -4.51 5.04
N SER A 10 -5.94 -5.23 6.03
CA SER A 10 -7.39 -5.40 6.20
C SER A 10 -7.90 -4.79 7.49
N TYR A 11 -9.07 -4.14 7.42
CA TYR A 11 -9.81 -3.67 8.57
C TYR A 11 -11.33 -3.82 8.34
N LYS A 12 -11.94 -4.80 9.00
CA LYS A 12 -13.40 -5.07 8.96
C LYS A 12 -14.00 -5.42 7.58
N ARG A 13 -13.19 -5.92 6.63
CA ARG A 13 -13.64 -6.27 5.27
C ARG A 13 -13.17 -7.67 4.84
N PRO A 14 -13.52 -8.73 5.59
CA PRO A 14 -13.03 -10.09 5.29
C PRO A 14 -13.46 -10.61 3.91
N ASP A 15 -14.64 -10.23 3.43
CA ASP A 15 -15.14 -10.66 2.12
C ASP A 15 -14.32 -10.06 0.96
N ASN A 16 -13.89 -8.81 1.09
CA ASN A 16 -13.00 -8.18 0.13
C ASN A 16 -11.64 -8.87 0.09
N VAL A 17 -11.06 -9.16 1.26
CA VAL A 17 -9.82 -9.92 1.38
C VAL A 17 -9.93 -11.26 0.66
N LEU A 18 -11.03 -11.98 0.84
CA LEU A 18 -11.26 -13.26 0.16
C LEU A 18 -11.30 -13.10 -1.36
N GLN A 19 -11.89 -12.01 -1.89
CA GLN A 19 -11.90 -11.72 -3.33
C GLN A 19 -10.48 -11.46 -3.86
N ILE A 20 -9.67 -10.67 -3.14
CA ILE A 20 -8.28 -10.38 -3.51
C ILE A 20 -7.46 -11.68 -3.51
N VAL A 21 -7.60 -12.50 -2.46
CA VAL A 21 -6.93 -13.80 -2.35
C VAL A 21 -7.26 -14.67 -3.55
N LYS A 22 -8.53 -14.85 -3.88
CA LYS A 22 -8.96 -15.66 -5.04
C LYS A 22 -8.40 -15.19 -6.38
N ALA A 23 -8.17 -13.88 -6.53
CA ALA A 23 -7.63 -13.33 -7.76
C ALA A 23 -6.13 -13.62 -7.94
N PHE A 24 -5.37 -13.70 -6.84
CA PHE A 24 -3.91 -13.80 -6.86
C PHE A 24 -3.34 -15.12 -6.37
N GLU A 25 -4.15 -15.94 -5.72
CA GLU A 25 -3.73 -17.25 -5.23
C GLU A 25 -3.13 -18.10 -6.35
N GLY A 26 -2.07 -18.84 -6.01
CA GLY A 26 -1.32 -19.67 -6.95
C GLY A 26 -0.41 -18.90 -7.91
N HIS A 27 -0.42 -17.55 -7.87
CA HIS A 27 0.47 -16.69 -8.64
C HIS A 27 1.54 -16.03 -7.77
N TYR A 28 1.16 -15.59 -6.57
CA TYR A 28 2.02 -14.88 -5.63
C TYR A 28 1.78 -15.35 -4.21
N PRO A 29 2.81 -15.43 -3.35
CA PRO A 29 2.63 -15.52 -1.91
C PRO A 29 1.90 -14.27 -1.40
N ILE A 30 0.98 -14.47 -0.44
CA ILE A 30 0.10 -13.41 0.09
C ILE A 30 0.26 -13.35 1.61
N THR A 31 0.38 -12.15 2.14
CA THR A 31 0.29 -11.88 3.57
C THR A 31 -0.93 -11.01 3.83
N ILE A 32 -1.81 -11.46 4.69
CA ILE A 32 -2.98 -10.71 5.16
C ILE A 32 -2.66 -10.18 6.54
N ILE A 33 -2.70 -8.86 6.70
CA ILE A 33 -2.54 -8.17 7.98
C ILE A 33 -3.92 -7.68 8.41
N ASN A 34 -4.51 -8.36 9.37
CA ASN A 34 -5.79 -7.95 9.93
C ASN A 34 -5.59 -7.02 11.13
N ASN A 35 -5.97 -5.77 10.99
CA ASN A 35 -5.91 -4.75 12.03
C ASN A 35 -7.22 -4.60 12.83
N ASN A 36 -8.20 -5.49 12.62
CA ASN A 36 -9.39 -5.54 13.45
C ASN A 36 -9.16 -6.47 14.66
N PRO A 37 -8.95 -5.93 15.88
CA PRO A 37 -8.69 -6.78 17.05
C PRO A 37 -9.92 -7.55 17.53
N ASN A 38 -11.10 -7.17 17.08
CA ASN A 38 -12.37 -7.74 17.53
C ASN A 38 -12.82 -8.95 16.68
N ASP A 39 -12.15 -9.19 15.55
CA ASP A 39 -12.50 -10.29 14.66
C ASP A 39 -11.26 -10.81 13.94
N ASN A 40 -11.11 -12.10 13.85
CA ASN A 40 -10.00 -12.74 13.17
C ASN A 40 -10.36 -13.03 11.72
N VAL A 41 -9.51 -12.62 10.79
CA VAL A 41 -9.60 -13.11 9.42
C VAL A 41 -9.22 -14.58 9.40
N ARG A 42 -10.10 -15.38 8.82
CA ARG A 42 -9.91 -16.82 8.60
C ARG A 42 -10.21 -17.13 7.14
N LEU A 43 -9.31 -17.84 6.51
CA LEU A 43 -9.59 -18.43 5.20
C LEU A 43 -10.05 -19.87 5.38
N PRO A 44 -10.96 -20.36 4.55
CA PRO A 44 -11.26 -21.77 4.55
C PRO A 44 -9.97 -22.56 4.21
N PRO A 45 -9.73 -23.73 4.82
CA PRO A 45 -8.50 -24.51 4.64
C PRO A 45 -8.28 -24.94 3.18
N ILE A 46 -9.38 -25.00 2.43
CA ILE A 46 -9.41 -25.39 1.02
C ILE A 46 -10.30 -24.40 0.27
N ASP A 47 -9.86 -23.92 -0.89
CA ASP A 47 -10.73 -23.13 -1.75
C ASP A 47 -11.95 -23.97 -2.16
N PRO A 48 -13.17 -23.55 -1.81
CA PRO A 48 -14.38 -24.33 -2.06
C PRO A 48 -14.69 -24.54 -3.55
N LYS A 49 -14.09 -23.73 -4.44
CA LYS A 49 -14.31 -23.85 -5.90
C LYS A 49 -13.27 -24.73 -6.58
N SER A 50 -11.99 -24.58 -6.21
CA SER A 50 -10.90 -25.31 -6.87
C SER A 50 -10.48 -26.57 -6.11
N GLY A 51 -10.90 -26.76 -4.87
CA GLY A 51 -10.47 -27.86 -4.00
C GLY A 51 -8.99 -27.79 -3.61
N LYS A 52 -8.30 -26.69 -3.89
CA LYS A 52 -6.87 -26.52 -3.61
C LYS A 52 -6.65 -25.92 -2.23
N GLN A 53 -5.59 -26.36 -1.56
CA GLN A 53 -5.16 -25.79 -0.30
C GLN A 53 -4.42 -24.46 -0.54
N TYR A 54 -4.71 -23.45 0.26
CA TYR A 54 -3.99 -22.16 0.26
C TYR A 54 -2.58 -22.34 0.87
N LYS A 55 -1.59 -22.71 0.04
CA LYS A 55 -0.24 -23.08 0.52
C LYS A 55 0.70 -21.91 0.78
N THR A 56 0.38 -20.73 0.27
CA THR A 56 1.30 -19.56 0.27
C THR A 56 0.65 -18.32 0.88
N ILE A 57 -0.25 -18.50 1.85
CA ILE A 57 -0.95 -17.41 2.51
C ILE A 57 -0.60 -17.39 3.99
N ASP A 58 -0.03 -16.27 4.42
CA ASP A 58 0.21 -15.96 5.82
C ASP A 58 -0.87 -15.03 6.35
N ILE A 59 -1.42 -15.30 7.52
CA ILE A 59 -2.42 -14.46 8.17
C ILE A 59 -1.88 -13.98 9.51
N VAL A 60 -1.82 -12.66 9.66
CA VAL A 60 -1.44 -11.98 10.90
C VAL A 60 -2.68 -11.30 11.46
N ASN A 61 -3.25 -11.84 12.53
CA ASN A 61 -4.35 -11.20 13.27
C ASN A 61 -3.76 -10.38 14.42
N ASN A 62 -3.77 -9.07 14.30
CA ASN A 62 -3.24 -8.17 15.31
C ASN A 62 -4.20 -8.06 16.51
N LYS A 63 -3.65 -8.07 17.73
CA LYS A 63 -4.44 -7.86 18.97
C LYS A 63 -4.83 -6.39 19.18
N LEU A 64 -4.20 -5.48 18.47
CA LEU A 64 -4.46 -4.04 18.47
C LEU A 64 -4.49 -3.54 17.02
N ASN A 65 -5.19 -2.43 16.78
CA ASN A 65 -5.12 -1.75 15.49
C ASN A 65 -3.78 -1.00 15.38
N LEU A 66 -2.83 -1.58 14.66
CA LEU A 66 -1.49 -1.01 14.44
C LEU A 66 -1.46 0.00 13.27
N ARG A 67 -2.62 0.42 12.75
CA ARG A 67 -2.72 1.42 11.67
C ARG A 67 -2.07 0.96 10.36
N CYS A 68 -1.94 1.89 9.42
CA CYS A 68 -1.45 1.57 8.08
C CYS A 68 0.06 1.31 8.01
N MET A 69 0.85 1.79 8.97
CA MET A 69 2.30 1.56 9.00
C MET A 69 2.67 0.08 9.17
N ASP A 70 1.80 -0.76 9.76
CA ASP A 70 2.09 -2.18 9.96
C ASP A 70 2.39 -2.93 8.65
N ARG A 71 1.74 -2.56 7.54
CA ARG A 71 2.02 -3.15 6.21
C ARG A 71 3.47 -2.95 5.78
N TRP A 72 4.06 -1.80 6.09
CA TRP A 72 5.46 -1.50 5.76
C TRP A 72 6.44 -2.22 6.69
N VAL A 73 6.13 -2.29 7.98
CA VAL A 73 6.92 -3.04 8.97
C VAL A 73 6.96 -4.53 8.60
N ARG A 74 5.83 -5.11 8.20
CA ARG A 74 5.75 -6.52 7.81
C ARG A 74 6.50 -6.85 6.54
N CYS A 75 6.74 -5.90 5.64
CA CYS A 75 7.54 -6.13 4.44
C CYS A 75 8.94 -6.70 4.75
N PHE A 76 9.52 -6.35 5.91
CA PHE A 76 10.85 -6.81 6.31
C PHE A 76 10.91 -8.25 6.84
N GLN A 77 9.79 -8.93 6.95
CA GLN A 77 9.70 -10.34 7.36
C GLN A 77 9.82 -11.31 6.17
N TYR A 78 9.93 -10.79 4.95
CA TYR A 78 9.85 -11.56 3.72
C TYR A 78 10.94 -11.13 2.74
N ASP A 79 11.53 -12.10 2.01
CA ASP A 79 12.73 -11.91 1.17
C ASP A 79 12.42 -11.69 -0.32
N GLU A 80 11.13 -11.70 -0.75
CA GLU A 80 10.79 -11.46 -2.15
C GLU A 80 11.31 -10.12 -2.64
N ASP A 81 11.74 -10.07 -3.92
CA ASP A 81 12.34 -8.89 -4.57
C ASP A 81 11.43 -7.66 -4.55
N PHE A 82 10.12 -7.89 -4.63
CA PHE A 82 9.09 -6.86 -4.63
C PHE A 82 8.00 -7.12 -3.59
N LYS A 83 7.46 -6.05 -3.03
CA LYS A 83 6.25 -6.05 -2.22
C LYS A 83 5.15 -5.28 -2.96
N LEU A 84 4.04 -5.96 -3.26
CA LEU A 84 2.81 -5.35 -3.75
C LEU A 84 1.90 -5.09 -2.56
N ILE A 85 1.77 -3.83 -2.18
CA ILE A 85 0.97 -3.39 -1.04
C ILE A 85 -0.42 -3.03 -1.54
N LEU A 86 -1.44 -3.62 -0.93
CA LEU A 86 -2.84 -3.42 -1.28
C LEU A 86 -3.67 -3.00 -0.05
N ASP A 87 -4.57 -2.06 -0.26
CA ASP A 87 -5.71 -1.85 0.64
C ASP A 87 -6.79 -2.92 0.35
N ASP A 88 -7.65 -3.20 1.32
CA ASP A 88 -8.67 -4.25 1.23
C ASP A 88 -9.94 -3.86 0.47
N ASP A 89 -9.97 -2.68 -0.16
CA ASP A 89 -11.08 -2.17 -0.96
C ASP A 89 -10.75 -2.02 -2.46
N ILE A 90 -9.58 -2.53 -2.88
CA ILE A 90 -9.14 -2.41 -4.26
C ILE A 90 -8.49 -3.69 -4.79
N LEU A 91 -8.85 -4.06 -6.01
CA LEU A 91 -8.31 -5.23 -6.70
C LEU A 91 -7.69 -4.82 -8.05
N PRO A 92 -6.35 -4.74 -8.15
CA PRO A 92 -5.67 -4.49 -9.42
C PRO A 92 -5.73 -5.72 -10.32
N SER A 93 -5.83 -5.51 -11.64
CA SER A 93 -5.70 -6.61 -12.61
C SER A 93 -4.26 -7.15 -12.64
N LYS A 94 -4.11 -8.43 -12.97
CA LYS A 94 -2.77 -9.04 -13.18
C LYS A 94 -1.95 -8.32 -14.26
N THR A 95 -2.63 -7.82 -15.29
CA THR A 95 -1.99 -7.02 -16.35
C THR A 95 -1.38 -5.73 -15.78
N LEU A 96 -2.09 -5.06 -14.86
CA LEU A 96 -1.56 -3.87 -14.19
C LEU A 96 -0.34 -4.21 -13.33
N VAL A 97 -0.40 -5.28 -12.54
CA VAL A 97 0.73 -5.72 -11.72
C VAL A 97 1.95 -6.04 -12.60
N ASN A 98 1.77 -6.73 -13.72
CA ASN A 98 2.83 -7.00 -14.69
C ASN A 98 3.39 -5.71 -15.32
N LYS A 99 2.52 -4.73 -15.64
CA LYS A 99 2.97 -3.41 -16.12
C LYS A 99 3.85 -2.73 -15.07
N MET A 100 3.44 -2.71 -13.80
CA MET A 100 4.23 -2.13 -12.71
C MET A 100 5.62 -2.80 -12.56
N LEU A 101 5.66 -4.12 -12.62
CA LEU A 101 6.93 -4.90 -12.55
C LEU A 101 7.88 -4.57 -13.70
N ASN A 102 7.36 -4.38 -14.91
CA ASN A 102 8.15 -4.11 -16.11
C ASN A 102 8.69 -2.67 -16.19
N LEU A 103 8.18 -1.74 -15.38
CA LEU A 103 8.65 -0.35 -15.35
C LEU A 103 10.01 -0.17 -14.71
N ASP A 104 10.50 -1.18 -14.00
CA ASP A 104 11.77 -1.15 -13.26
C ASP A 104 11.97 0.06 -12.32
N GLN A 105 10.86 0.61 -11.82
CA GLN A 105 10.89 1.72 -10.89
C GLN A 105 11.21 1.24 -9.45
N PRO A 106 11.90 2.06 -8.63
CA PRO A 106 12.17 1.75 -7.23
C PRO A 106 10.88 1.56 -6.42
N ILE A 107 9.89 2.36 -6.72
CA ILE A 107 8.53 2.33 -6.20
C ILE A 107 7.59 2.91 -7.26
N VAL A 108 6.41 2.33 -7.39
CA VAL A 108 5.36 2.79 -8.31
C VAL A 108 3.98 2.52 -7.72
N GLY A 109 3.03 3.42 -7.96
CA GLY A 109 1.64 3.27 -7.48
C GLY A 109 0.63 3.53 -8.58
N ILE A 110 -0.65 3.36 -8.26
CA ILE A 110 -1.76 3.75 -9.14
C ILE A 110 -2.34 5.11 -8.79
N TYR A 111 -2.04 5.61 -7.59
CA TYR A 111 -2.53 6.88 -7.09
C TYR A 111 -1.40 7.68 -6.46
N GLY A 112 -1.37 8.96 -6.78
CA GLY A 112 -0.42 9.91 -6.21
C GLY A 112 -0.94 11.33 -6.27
N LYS A 113 -0.22 12.24 -5.61
CA LYS A 113 -0.54 13.67 -5.58
C LYS A 113 0.67 14.51 -5.91
N SER A 114 0.41 15.69 -6.53
CA SER A 114 1.42 16.70 -6.85
C SER A 114 0.96 18.10 -6.47
N GLY A 115 1.91 19.07 -6.56
CA GLY A 115 1.66 20.47 -6.27
C GLY A 115 1.95 20.85 -4.82
N VAL A 116 2.73 20.05 -4.11
CA VAL A 116 3.07 20.28 -2.69
C VAL A 116 3.66 21.67 -2.45
N SER A 117 4.50 22.19 -3.35
CA SER A 117 5.15 23.51 -3.18
C SER A 117 4.16 24.67 -3.22
N GLN A 118 3.03 24.55 -3.94
CA GLN A 118 2.04 25.60 -4.12
C GLN A 118 0.82 25.46 -3.21
N ALA A 119 0.51 24.25 -2.75
CA ALA A 119 -0.69 23.98 -1.97
C ALA A 119 -0.60 24.51 -0.52
N ASN A 120 -1.73 24.85 0.05
CA ASN A 120 -1.92 25.23 1.46
C ASN A 120 -2.75 24.20 2.24
N SER A 121 -3.30 23.22 1.55
CA SER A 121 -4.05 22.11 2.14
C SER A 121 -3.90 20.83 1.33
N TYR A 122 -4.24 19.69 1.94
CA TYR A 122 -4.23 18.39 1.26
C TYR A 122 -5.21 18.32 0.08
N LEU A 123 -6.32 19.05 0.18
CA LEU A 123 -7.38 19.07 -0.84
C LEU A 123 -7.02 19.92 -2.07
N GLU A 124 -6.05 20.83 -1.95
CA GLU A 124 -5.53 21.62 -3.10
C GLU A 124 -4.52 20.84 -3.94
N LEU A 125 -4.02 19.72 -3.44
CA LEU A 125 -3.10 18.87 -4.19
C LEU A 125 -3.81 18.22 -5.38
N LYS A 126 -3.15 18.23 -6.53
CA LYS A 126 -3.66 17.59 -7.73
C LYS A 126 -3.59 16.07 -7.63
N ASP A 127 -4.70 15.42 -7.93
CA ASP A 127 -4.85 13.97 -7.92
C ASP A 127 -4.46 13.33 -9.26
N TYR A 128 -3.76 12.19 -9.16
CA TYR A 128 -3.40 11.34 -10.30
C TYR A 128 -3.82 9.90 -9.97
N TRP A 129 -5.02 9.53 -10.39
CA TRP A 129 -5.61 8.23 -10.15
C TRP A 129 -5.63 7.40 -11.42
N CYS A 130 -4.97 6.25 -11.42
CA CYS A 130 -4.87 5.31 -12.56
C CYS A 130 -4.41 5.97 -13.87
N VAL A 131 -3.47 6.91 -13.80
CA VAL A 131 -2.86 7.58 -14.95
C VAL A 131 -1.34 7.49 -14.88
N ASP A 132 -0.67 7.50 -16.04
CA ASP A 132 0.78 7.56 -16.10
C ASP A 132 1.24 9.01 -15.82
N ALA A 133 1.89 9.24 -14.68
CA ALA A 133 2.33 10.58 -14.28
C ALA A 133 3.50 10.55 -13.30
N ASP A 134 4.23 11.69 -13.23
CA ASP A 134 5.15 12.00 -12.14
C ASP A 134 4.40 12.72 -11.00
N VAL A 135 4.64 12.28 -9.76
CA VAL A 135 3.93 12.78 -8.58
C VAL A 135 4.91 13.10 -7.43
N ASP A 136 4.49 13.96 -6.51
CA ASP A 136 5.29 14.32 -5.35
C ASP A 136 5.36 13.18 -4.32
N PHE A 137 4.25 12.46 -4.16
CA PHE A 137 4.17 11.25 -3.32
C PHE A 137 3.05 10.33 -3.80
N LEU A 138 3.19 9.05 -3.46
CA LEU A 138 2.14 8.05 -3.69
C LEU A 138 1.14 8.05 -2.54
N VAL A 139 -0.09 7.68 -2.86
CA VAL A 139 -1.17 7.47 -1.90
C VAL A 139 -1.43 5.97 -1.80
N GLY A 140 -1.54 5.47 -0.57
CA GLY A 140 -1.81 4.05 -0.31
C GLY A 140 -3.11 3.60 -0.95
N SER A 141 -3.04 2.57 -1.76
CA SER A 141 -4.13 1.77 -2.30
C SER A 141 -3.51 0.57 -3.05
N VAL A 142 -2.70 0.81 -4.08
CA VAL A 142 -1.88 -0.19 -4.77
C VAL A 142 -0.49 0.41 -4.97
N ILE A 143 0.50 -0.14 -4.29
CA ILE A 143 1.90 0.30 -4.40
C ILE A 143 2.79 -0.93 -4.58
N LEU A 144 3.61 -0.93 -5.63
CA LEU A 144 4.68 -1.90 -5.82
C LEU A 144 6.01 -1.24 -5.45
N VAL A 145 6.79 -1.88 -4.58
CA VAL A 145 8.09 -1.37 -4.12
C VAL A 145 9.13 -2.47 -4.11
N LYS A 146 10.36 -2.12 -4.49
CA LYS A 146 11.51 -3.04 -4.42
C LYS A 146 11.98 -3.24 -2.97
N GLN A 147 12.30 -4.48 -2.60
CA GLN A 147 12.77 -4.80 -1.25
C GLN A 147 14.09 -4.08 -0.90
N ASN A 148 15.02 -3.99 -1.85
CA ASN A 148 16.29 -3.27 -1.63
C ASN A 148 16.08 -1.77 -1.36
N VAL A 149 15.04 -1.16 -1.94
CA VAL A 149 14.66 0.25 -1.69
C VAL A 149 14.05 0.40 -0.29
N LEU A 150 13.18 -0.54 0.12
CA LEU A 150 12.66 -0.56 1.50
C LEU A 150 13.79 -0.70 2.53
N ASN A 151 14.80 -1.51 2.25
CA ASN A 151 15.93 -1.69 3.14
C ASN A 151 16.72 -0.40 3.40
N LEU A 152 16.77 0.55 2.44
CA LEU A 152 17.41 1.86 2.64
C LEU A 152 16.71 2.73 3.69
N ILE A 153 15.43 2.49 3.93
CA ILE A 153 14.60 3.27 4.86
C ILE A 153 14.09 2.45 6.05
N LYS A 154 14.57 1.21 6.21
CA LYS A 154 14.10 0.25 7.23
C LYS A 154 14.09 0.84 8.63
N GLU A 155 15.20 1.44 9.06
CA GLU A 155 15.31 2.02 10.40
C GLU A 155 14.30 3.15 10.63
N LYS A 156 14.03 3.98 9.59
CA LYS A 156 13.02 5.04 9.69
C LYS A 156 11.63 4.49 9.88
N ILE A 157 11.27 3.43 9.13
CA ILE A 157 9.98 2.75 9.25
C ILE A 157 9.82 2.13 10.65
N ILE A 158 10.84 1.42 11.14
CA ILE A 158 10.77 0.74 12.44
C ILE A 158 10.71 1.75 13.60
N ASN A 159 11.51 2.83 13.54
CA ASN A 159 11.65 3.77 14.64
C ASN A 159 10.52 4.81 14.71
N ILE A 160 9.74 5.04 13.65
CA ILE A 160 8.62 6.01 13.71
C ILE A 160 7.44 5.50 14.53
N GLY A 161 7.36 4.18 14.75
CA GLY A 161 6.20 3.54 15.36
C GLY A 161 5.01 3.47 14.40
N TYR A 162 3.80 3.63 14.94
CA TYR A 162 2.56 3.50 14.19
C TYR A 162 1.80 4.84 14.11
N PRO A 163 2.21 5.75 13.21
CA PRO A 163 1.52 7.03 13.02
C PRO A 163 0.07 6.80 12.63
N GLU A 164 -0.78 7.69 13.06
CA GLU A 164 -2.22 7.53 12.85
C GLU A 164 -2.61 7.59 11.37
N ARG A 165 -1.93 8.44 10.60
CA ARG A 165 -2.16 8.66 9.16
C ARG A 165 -0.87 9.00 8.42
N GLY A 166 -0.89 8.84 7.09
CA GLY A 166 0.16 9.35 6.20
C GLY A 166 1.41 8.49 6.12
N ASP A 167 1.30 7.20 6.42
CA ASP A 167 2.37 6.21 6.26
C ASP A 167 2.92 6.18 4.82
N ASP A 168 2.05 6.23 3.84
CA ASP A 168 2.35 6.28 2.42
C ASP A 168 3.12 7.56 2.02
N ILE A 169 2.74 8.71 2.59
CA ILE A 169 3.43 10.00 2.40
C ILE A 169 4.84 9.92 3.00
N LEU A 170 4.96 9.45 4.25
CA LEU A 170 6.23 9.29 4.94
C LEU A 170 7.19 8.39 4.15
N VAL A 171 6.72 7.22 3.73
CA VAL A 171 7.51 6.25 2.96
C VAL A 171 7.94 6.84 1.61
N SER A 172 7.03 7.51 0.91
CA SER A 172 7.34 8.20 -0.36
C SER A 172 8.48 9.21 -0.19
N TYR A 173 8.42 10.06 0.84
CA TYR A 173 9.48 11.03 1.10
C TYR A 173 10.79 10.39 1.51
N TRP A 174 10.79 9.38 2.35
CA TRP A 174 12.03 8.70 2.75
C TRP A 174 12.71 8.00 1.58
N ILE A 175 11.93 7.39 0.68
CA ILE A 175 12.46 6.79 -0.55
C ILE A 175 13.06 7.87 -1.45
N LYS A 176 12.34 8.97 -1.70
CA LYS A 176 12.85 10.08 -2.50
C LYS A 176 14.18 10.60 -1.94
N LYS A 177 14.25 10.80 -0.63
CA LYS A 177 15.48 11.24 0.05
C LYS A 177 16.62 10.24 -0.09
N ALA A 178 16.35 8.96 0.14
CA ALA A 178 17.37 7.92 0.06
C ALA A 178 17.95 7.75 -1.35
N LEU A 179 17.10 7.90 -2.37
CA LEU A 179 17.47 7.76 -3.77
C LEU A 179 17.87 9.08 -4.45
N ARG A 180 17.70 10.24 -3.78
CA ARG A 180 17.91 11.58 -4.32
C ARG A 180 17.10 11.85 -5.60
N ILE A 181 15.82 11.46 -5.60
CA ILE A 181 14.88 11.67 -6.70
C ILE A 181 13.79 12.68 -6.30
N ASN A 182 13.32 13.48 -7.25
CA ASN A 182 12.33 14.53 -6.98
C ASN A 182 10.89 14.05 -7.09
N THR A 183 10.63 13.05 -7.94
CA THR A 183 9.28 12.56 -8.22
C THR A 183 9.23 11.04 -8.15
N LEU A 184 8.02 10.53 -7.94
CA LEU A 184 7.66 9.13 -8.04
C LEU A 184 6.70 8.94 -9.22
N LYS A 185 6.39 7.68 -9.59
CA LYS A 185 5.55 7.39 -10.74
C LYS A 185 4.20 6.79 -10.33
N THR A 186 3.14 7.26 -10.98
CA THR A 186 1.87 6.53 -11.05
C THR A 186 1.70 5.89 -12.42
N VAL A 187 0.84 4.86 -12.48
CA VAL A 187 0.58 4.12 -13.73
C VAL A 187 -0.90 3.94 -13.97
N SER A 188 -1.25 3.99 -15.24
CA SER A 188 -2.59 3.65 -15.73
C SER A 188 -2.79 2.14 -15.77
N GLY A 189 -3.99 1.70 -15.43
CA GLY A 189 -4.35 0.30 -15.54
C GLY A 189 -5.75 -0.01 -15.02
N LYS A 190 -6.18 -1.25 -15.21
CA LYS A 190 -7.51 -1.69 -14.80
C LYS A 190 -7.51 -2.12 -13.34
N ILE A 191 -8.43 -1.55 -12.58
CA ILE A 191 -8.73 -1.90 -11.19
C ILE A 191 -10.21 -2.20 -11.03
N LEU A 192 -10.55 -2.90 -9.96
CA LEU A 192 -11.90 -3.08 -9.46
C LEU A 192 -11.96 -2.51 -8.05
N ASN A 193 -12.81 -1.52 -7.82
CA ASN A 193 -13.11 -1.04 -6.49
C ASN A 193 -14.04 -2.05 -5.80
N LEU A 194 -13.64 -2.49 -4.62
CA LEU A 194 -14.44 -3.36 -3.77
C LEU A 194 -15.23 -2.51 -2.74
N PRO A 195 -16.29 -3.03 -2.14
CA PRO A 195 -17.11 -2.26 -1.20
C PRO A 195 -16.30 -1.69 -0.03
N GLU A 196 -16.35 -0.37 0.17
CA GLU A 196 -15.69 0.29 1.30
C GLU A 196 -16.43 0.07 2.64
N GLY A 197 -17.73 -0.15 2.61
CA GLY A 197 -18.57 -0.17 3.81
C GLY A 197 -18.55 1.18 4.54
N ASP A 198 -18.74 1.16 5.86
CA ASP A 198 -18.77 2.37 6.70
C ASP A 198 -17.40 2.75 7.29
N VAL A 199 -16.35 2.02 6.95
CA VAL A 199 -15.03 2.14 7.58
C VAL A 199 -14.00 2.93 6.76
N GLY A 200 -14.39 3.52 5.63
CA GLY A 200 -13.50 4.33 4.79
C GLY A 200 -12.93 5.53 5.53
N LEU A 201 -11.59 5.64 5.54
CA LEU A 201 -10.88 6.71 6.26
C LEU A 201 -11.13 8.10 5.66
N ASN A 202 -11.38 8.17 4.36
CA ASN A 202 -11.71 9.37 3.60
C ASN A 202 -13.03 10.02 4.03
N LYS A 203 -13.89 9.31 4.76
CA LYS A 203 -15.14 9.82 5.32
C LYS A 203 -14.93 10.67 6.58
N ASN A 204 -13.72 10.64 7.18
CA ASN A 204 -13.39 11.44 8.34
C ASN A 204 -12.71 12.76 7.91
N PRO A 205 -13.30 13.95 8.18
CA PRO A 205 -12.71 15.25 7.83
C PRO A 205 -11.30 15.45 8.39
N GLU A 206 -11.01 14.94 9.59
CA GLU A 206 -9.69 15.00 10.22
C GLU A 206 -8.62 14.24 9.43
N HIS A 207 -9.04 13.26 8.61
CA HIS A 207 -8.12 12.48 7.78
C HIS A 207 -7.27 13.38 6.88
N PHE A 208 -7.87 14.36 6.22
CA PHE A 208 -7.17 15.25 5.30
C PHE A 208 -6.24 16.22 6.06
N LEU A 209 -6.67 16.72 7.22
CA LEU A 209 -5.83 17.57 8.06
C LEU A 209 -4.60 16.82 8.57
N MET A 210 -4.77 15.60 9.08
CA MET A 210 -3.66 14.78 9.56
C MET A 210 -2.66 14.46 8.45
N ARG A 211 -3.12 14.17 7.24
CA ARG A 211 -2.27 13.95 6.08
C ARG A 211 -1.53 15.22 5.66
N TRP A 212 -2.19 16.37 5.72
CA TRP A 212 -1.55 17.66 5.44
C TRP A 212 -0.43 17.96 6.43
N ASN A 213 -0.63 17.74 7.71
CA ASN A 213 0.40 17.91 8.73
C ASN A 213 1.66 17.05 8.45
N VAL A 214 1.50 15.89 7.81
CA VAL A 214 2.64 15.09 7.35
C VAL A 214 3.30 15.73 6.14
N VAL A 215 2.54 16.19 5.15
CA VAL A 215 3.06 16.86 3.94
C VAL A 215 3.86 18.12 4.31
N GLU A 216 3.35 18.96 5.21
CA GLU A 216 4.00 20.21 5.63
C GLU A 216 5.40 20.00 6.21
N LYS A 217 5.62 18.90 6.94
CA LYS A 217 6.95 18.56 7.48
C LYS A 217 8.01 18.40 6.40
N PHE A 218 7.59 18.11 5.18
CA PHE A 218 8.48 17.83 4.04
C PHE A 218 8.38 18.88 2.91
N LYS A 219 7.41 19.82 3.01
CA LYS A 219 7.14 20.81 1.95
C LYS A 219 8.37 21.63 1.56
N ASN A 220 9.24 21.93 2.53
CA ASN A 220 10.42 22.78 2.34
C ASN A 220 11.72 22.00 2.18
N LEU A 221 11.66 20.70 2.05
CA LEU A 221 12.84 19.86 1.86
C LEU A 221 13.13 19.75 0.36
N THR A 222 14.14 20.50 -0.11
CA THR A 222 14.81 20.27 -1.41
C THR A 222 15.81 19.13 -1.26
N TRP A 223 15.82 18.22 -2.23
CA TRP A 223 16.72 17.07 -2.30
C TRP A 223 17.83 17.26 -3.32
#